data_68f863683c8b5fdd1da2c9416cae6af2
#
_entry.id   68f863683c8b5fdd1da2c9416cae6af2
#
_cell.length_a   1.000
_cell.length_b   1.000
_cell.length_c   1.000
_cell.angle_alpha   90.00
_cell.angle_beta   90.00
_cell.angle_gamma   90.00
#
_symmetry.space_group_name_H-M   'P 1'
#
loop_
_entity.id
_entity.type
_entity.pdbx_description
1 polymer ?
#
loop_
_entity_poly.entity_id
_entity_poly.type
_entity_poly.pdbx_seq_one_letter_code
_entity_poly.pdbx_strand_id
1 'polypeptide(L)'
;MKYLKTFEKINKPKVGDYVICEIVDKYYKDSDFVNSNIGEIVEINIDRFQNNLLPVTVSYKDYQGKIIDSINFEFDEIKYWSKDKSELEHIIASKKYNL
;
A
#
# COMPACT_ATOMS: atom_id res chain seq x y z
N MET A 1 -2.05 16.70 3.34
CA MET A 1 -1.51 17.15 2.07
C MET A 1 -2.57 17.20 1.00
N LYS A 2 -2.92 18.40 0.65
CA LYS A 2 -4.00 18.60 -0.31
C LYS A 2 -3.64 18.15 -1.73
N TYR A 3 -2.37 18.04 -2.03
CA TYR A 3 -1.94 17.55 -3.34
C TYR A 3 -2.35 16.11 -3.58
N LEU A 4 -2.24 15.29 -2.56
CA LEU A 4 -2.58 13.90 -2.70
C LEU A 4 -4.04 13.71 -3.05
N LYS A 5 -4.93 14.49 -2.45
CA LYS A 5 -6.34 14.39 -2.76
C LYS A 5 -6.64 14.73 -4.20
N THR A 6 -5.95 15.73 -4.74
CA THR A 6 -6.13 16.10 -6.12
C THR A 6 -5.64 14.99 -7.04
N PHE A 7 -4.50 14.42 -6.73
CA PHE A 7 -3.95 13.33 -7.52
C PHE A 7 -4.80 12.06 -7.44
N GLU A 8 -5.41 11.81 -6.30
CA GLU A 8 -6.25 10.64 -6.14
C GLU A 8 -7.42 10.59 -7.12
N LYS A 9 -7.92 11.74 -7.53
CA LYS A 9 -8.99 11.81 -8.50
C LYS A 9 -8.54 11.50 -9.92
N ILE A 10 -7.30 11.78 -10.23
CA ILE A 10 -6.74 11.69 -11.57
C ILE A 10 -5.84 10.49 -11.71
N ASN A 11 -4.98 10.28 -10.73
CA ASN A 11 -3.99 9.22 -10.73
C ASN A 11 -4.42 8.10 -9.81
N LYS A 12 -4.36 6.90 -10.33
CA LYS A 12 -4.57 5.69 -9.53
C LYS A 12 -3.23 5.03 -9.29
N PRO A 13 -3.09 4.25 -8.21
CA PRO A 13 -1.86 3.50 -8.01
C PRO A 13 -1.61 2.57 -9.18
N LYS A 14 -0.34 2.41 -9.51
CA LYS A 14 0.09 1.62 -10.67
C LYS A 14 1.17 0.64 -10.25
N VAL A 15 1.36 -0.38 -11.07
CA VAL A 15 2.49 -1.29 -10.88
C VAL A 15 3.78 -0.48 -10.82
N GLY A 16 4.61 -0.78 -9.82
CA GLY A 16 5.85 -0.06 -9.57
C GLY A 16 5.73 1.05 -8.53
N ASP A 17 4.51 1.45 -8.17
CA ASP A 17 4.33 2.45 -7.12
C ASP A 17 4.56 1.82 -5.75
N TYR A 18 5.15 2.62 -4.86
CA TYR A 18 5.21 2.27 -3.45
C TYR A 18 3.90 2.65 -2.78
N VAL A 19 3.48 1.89 -1.80
CA VAL A 19 2.17 2.08 -1.18
C VAL A 19 2.22 1.89 0.32
N ILE A 20 1.32 2.60 0.99
CA ILE A 20 0.95 2.32 2.37
C ILE A 20 -0.49 1.83 2.35
N CYS A 21 -0.69 0.60 2.76
CA CYS A 21 -2.02 0.01 2.84
C CYS A 21 -2.50 0.01 4.27
N GLU A 22 -3.81 -0.07 4.46
CA GLU A 22 -4.39 -0.09 5.78
C GLU A 22 -5.45 -1.17 5.85
N ILE A 23 -5.25 -2.10 6.77
CA ILE A 23 -6.20 -3.16 7.05
C ILE A 23 -6.95 -2.78 8.31
N VAL A 24 -8.27 -2.63 8.18
CA VAL A 24 -9.13 -2.22 9.28
C VAL A 24 -9.42 -3.37 10.23
N ASP A 25 -9.45 -4.59 9.72
CA ASP A 25 -9.77 -5.77 10.51
C ASP A 25 -8.64 -6.09 11.50
N LYS A 26 -8.91 -5.85 12.77
CA LYS A 26 -7.93 -6.07 13.84
C LYS A 26 -7.53 -7.53 13.99
N TYR A 27 -8.36 -8.43 13.54
CA TYR A 27 -8.12 -9.87 13.68
C TYR A 27 -7.31 -10.44 12.54
N TYR A 28 -7.05 -9.64 11.51
CA TYR A 28 -6.16 -10.05 10.45
C TYR A 28 -4.74 -10.02 10.98
N LYS A 29 -4.06 -11.18 10.97
CA LYS A 29 -2.79 -11.35 11.66
C LYS A 29 -1.67 -10.43 11.16
N ASP A 30 -1.75 -9.99 9.90
CA ASP A 30 -0.72 -9.15 9.31
C ASP A 30 -1.05 -7.67 9.34
N SER A 31 -2.14 -7.27 10.02
CA SER A 31 -2.60 -5.89 9.98
C SER A 31 -1.57 -4.91 10.53
N ASP A 32 -0.91 -5.24 11.64
CA ASP A 32 0.11 -4.37 12.22
C ASP A 32 1.30 -4.20 11.28
N PHE A 33 1.73 -5.29 10.66
CA PHE A 33 2.82 -5.24 9.71
C PHE A 33 2.47 -4.36 8.51
N VAL A 34 1.30 -4.61 7.92
CA VAL A 34 0.85 -3.87 6.72
C VAL A 34 0.70 -2.39 7.03
N ASN A 35 0.09 -2.07 8.16
CA ASN A 35 -0.21 -0.68 8.50
C ASN A 35 1.04 0.12 8.86
N SER A 36 2.15 -0.55 9.10
CA SER A 36 3.41 0.09 9.52
C SER A 36 4.52 0.02 8.48
N ASN A 37 4.28 -0.60 7.34
CA ASN A 37 5.34 -0.82 6.35
C ASN A 37 4.92 -0.34 4.98
N ILE A 38 5.92 -0.07 4.15
CA ILE A 38 5.74 0.37 2.77
C ILE A 38 5.96 -0.83 1.88
N GLY A 39 4.99 -1.11 1.00
CA GLY A 39 5.12 -2.15 0.00
C GLY A 39 5.26 -1.56 -1.38
N GLU A 40 5.39 -2.44 -2.36
CA GLU A 40 5.47 -2.05 -3.76
C GLU A 40 4.45 -2.85 -4.55
N ILE A 41 3.67 -2.18 -5.40
CA ILE A 41 2.70 -2.86 -6.24
C ILE A 41 3.43 -3.63 -7.33
N VAL A 42 3.24 -4.93 -7.38
CA VAL A 42 3.87 -5.78 -8.38
C VAL A 42 2.89 -6.29 -9.42
N GLU A 43 1.59 -6.25 -9.13
CA GLU A 43 0.57 -6.67 -10.08
C GLU A 43 -0.75 -5.99 -9.78
N ILE A 44 -1.47 -5.59 -10.82
CA ILE A 44 -2.86 -5.15 -10.72
C ILE A 44 -3.65 -5.97 -11.73
N ASN A 45 -4.62 -6.74 -11.25
CA ASN A 45 -5.42 -7.63 -12.10
C ASN A 45 -6.89 -7.23 -12.00
N ILE A 46 -7.36 -6.54 -13.02
CA ILE A 46 -8.74 -6.03 -13.06
C ILE A 46 -9.76 -7.17 -13.13
N ASP A 47 -9.40 -8.28 -13.73
CA ASP A 47 -10.29 -9.43 -13.81
C ASP A 47 -10.61 -9.99 -12.43
N ARG A 48 -9.63 -9.96 -11.51
CA ARG A 48 -9.87 -10.36 -10.13
C ARG A 48 -10.90 -9.45 -9.47
N PHE A 49 -10.81 -8.15 -9.73
CA PHE A 49 -11.74 -7.19 -9.17
C PHE A 49 -13.17 -7.49 -9.62
N GLN A 50 -13.35 -7.81 -10.90
CA GLN A 50 -14.67 -8.13 -11.45
C GLN A 50 -15.25 -9.42 -10.86
N ASN A 51 -14.40 -10.30 -10.38
CA ASN A 51 -14.80 -11.57 -9.75
C ASN A 51 -14.81 -11.49 -8.23
N ASN A 52 -14.84 -10.29 -7.67
CA ASN A 52 -14.82 -10.04 -6.23
C ASN A 52 -13.57 -10.57 -5.54
N LEU A 53 -12.48 -10.66 -6.25
CA LEU A 53 -11.18 -11.01 -5.71
C LEU A 53 -10.35 -9.75 -5.54
N LEU A 54 -9.33 -9.83 -4.67
CA LEU A 54 -8.47 -8.67 -4.40
C LEU A 54 -7.55 -8.42 -5.59
N PRO A 55 -7.67 -7.27 -6.27
CA PRO A 55 -6.99 -7.07 -7.55
C PRO A 55 -5.53 -6.64 -7.44
N VAL A 56 -5.11 -6.08 -6.33
CA VAL A 56 -3.78 -5.48 -6.21
C VAL A 56 -2.88 -6.38 -5.40
N THR A 57 -1.73 -6.76 -5.98
CA THR A 57 -0.72 -7.54 -5.26
C THR A 57 0.41 -6.62 -4.86
N VAL A 58 0.69 -6.56 -3.56
CA VAL A 58 1.74 -5.73 -2.98
C VAL A 58 2.80 -6.62 -2.37
N SER A 59 4.04 -6.33 -2.70
CA SER A 59 5.20 -7.07 -2.23
C SER A 59 5.90 -6.26 -1.15
N TYR A 60 6.28 -6.92 -0.06
CA TYR A 60 7.03 -6.32 1.04
C TYR A 60 8.43 -6.92 1.08
N LYS A 61 9.43 -6.08 1.22
CA LYS A 61 10.82 -6.49 1.19
C LYS A 61 11.52 -6.14 2.50
N ASP A 62 12.55 -6.92 2.83
CA ASP A 62 13.39 -6.58 3.97
C ASP A 62 14.42 -5.51 3.56
N TYR A 63 15.28 -5.13 4.50
CA TYR A 63 16.28 -4.10 4.26
C TYR A 63 17.31 -4.49 3.20
N GLN A 64 17.42 -5.77 2.89
CA GLN A 64 18.33 -6.28 1.84
C GLN A 64 17.65 -6.39 0.48
N GLY A 65 16.37 -6.03 0.40
CA GLY A 65 15.62 -6.11 -0.83
C GLY A 65 15.00 -7.47 -1.12
N LYS A 66 15.06 -8.38 -0.17
CA LYS A 66 14.47 -9.70 -0.33
C LYS A 66 12.98 -9.66 0.00
N ILE A 67 12.16 -10.26 -0.85
CA ILE A 67 10.71 -10.32 -0.62
C ILE A 67 10.43 -11.22 0.58
N ILE A 68 9.77 -10.66 1.59
CA ILE A 68 9.39 -11.40 2.77
C ILE A 68 7.91 -11.76 2.78
N ASP A 69 7.09 -11.04 2.04
CA ASP A 69 5.66 -11.34 1.94
C ASP A 69 5.05 -10.67 0.71
N SER A 70 3.96 -11.24 0.23
CA SER A 70 3.15 -10.65 -0.83
C SER A 70 1.70 -10.79 -0.42
N ILE A 71 0.98 -9.68 -0.43
CA ILE A 71 -0.38 -9.61 0.07
C ILE A 71 -1.26 -8.95 -0.99
N ASN A 72 -2.46 -9.47 -1.15
CA ASN A 72 -3.44 -8.90 -2.09
C ASN A 72 -4.36 -7.94 -1.37
N PHE A 73 -4.72 -6.85 -2.04
CA PHE A 73 -5.55 -5.80 -1.47
C PHE A 73 -6.63 -5.35 -2.44
N GLU A 74 -7.68 -4.77 -1.88
CA GLU A 74 -8.63 -3.98 -2.65
C GLU A 74 -8.05 -2.57 -2.86
N PHE A 75 -8.54 -1.88 -3.88
CA PHE A 75 -8.05 -0.53 -4.17
C PHE A 75 -8.26 0.43 -2.99
N ASP A 76 -9.37 0.32 -2.30
CA ASP A 76 -9.66 1.24 -1.19
C ASP A 76 -8.87 0.94 0.08
N GLU A 77 -8.15 -0.17 0.12
CA GLU A 77 -7.21 -0.43 1.20
C GLU A 77 -5.87 0.27 1.00
N ILE A 78 -5.61 0.79 -0.19
CA ILE A 78 -4.40 1.55 -0.48
C ILE A 78 -4.66 3.00 -0.11
N LYS A 79 -3.99 3.48 0.95
CA LYS A 79 -4.24 4.81 1.48
C LYS A 79 -3.32 5.87 0.89
N TYR A 80 -2.07 5.50 0.61
CA TYR A 80 -1.08 6.40 0.02
C TYR A 80 -0.27 5.66 -1.01
N TRP A 81 0.10 6.34 -2.07
CA TRP A 81 0.99 5.77 -3.08
C TRP A 81 1.85 6.86 -3.69
N SER A 82 3.07 6.47 -4.09
CA SER A 82 4.02 7.38 -4.72
C SER A 82 5.07 6.56 -5.45
N LYS A 83 5.64 7.15 -6.48
CA LYS A 83 6.80 6.57 -7.14
C LYS A 83 8.05 6.73 -6.29
N ASP A 84 8.03 7.65 -5.34
CA ASP A 84 9.16 7.95 -4.47
C ASP A 84 8.86 7.39 -3.07
N LYS A 85 9.59 6.34 -2.71
CA LYS A 85 9.42 5.69 -1.42
C LYS A 85 9.66 6.64 -0.26
N SER A 86 10.56 7.62 -0.42
CA SER A 86 10.89 8.53 0.67
C SER A 86 9.70 9.40 1.08
N GLU A 87 8.80 9.71 0.16
CA GLU A 87 7.59 10.44 0.50
C GLU A 87 6.72 9.64 1.47
N LEU A 88 6.64 8.34 1.28
CA LEU A 88 5.84 7.48 2.14
C LEU A 88 6.53 7.24 3.48
N GLU A 89 7.85 7.26 3.50
CA GLU A 89 8.60 7.12 4.74
C GLU A 89 8.30 8.25 5.72
N HIS A 90 8.09 9.45 5.20
CA HIS A 90 7.68 10.58 6.03
C HIS A 90 6.31 10.35 6.67
N ILE A 91 5.40 9.74 5.94
CA ILE A 91 4.07 9.44 6.45
C ILE A 91 4.15 8.39 7.57
N ILE A 92 4.94 7.35 7.38
CA ILE A 92 5.13 6.32 8.41
C ILE A 92 5.74 6.93 9.66
N ALA A 93 6.76 7.76 9.50
CA ALA A 93 7.42 8.42 10.63
C ALA A 93 6.42 9.30 11.38
N SER A 94 5.59 10.03 10.66
CA SER A 94 4.56 10.88 11.24
C SER A 94 3.59 10.08 12.11
N LYS A 95 3.16 8.93 11.63
CA LYS A 95 2.27 8.05 12.39
C LYS A 95 2.90 7.59 13.69
N LYS A 96 4.20 7.28 13.66
CA LYS A 96 4.91 6.81 14.86
C LYS A 96 4.97 7.86 15.95
N TYR A 97 5.14 9.12 15.56
CA TYR A 97 5.35 10.19 16.51
C TYR A 97 4.06 10.90 16.94
N ASN A 98 2.96 10.57 16.32
CA ASN A 98 1.67 11.17 16.64
C ASN A 98 0.80 10.26 17.50
N LEU A 99 1.41 9.37 18.20
CA LEU A 99 0.69 8.55 19.17
C LEU A 99 0.51 9.29 20.52
#